data_40f94be29b7ec3030daa98f40f4554c0
#
_entry.id   40f94be29b7ec3030daa98f40f4554c0
#
_cell.length_a   1.000
_cell.length_b   1.000
_cell.length_c   1.000
_cell.angle_alpha   90.00
_cell.angle_beta   90.00
_cell.angle_gamma   90.00
#
_symmetry.space_group_name_H-M   'P 1'
#
loop_
_entity.id
_entity.type
_entity.pdbx_description
1 polymer ?
#
loop_
_entity_poly.entity_id
_entity_poly.type
_entity_poly.pdbx_seq_one_letter_code
_entity_poly.pdbx_strand_id
1 'polypeptide(L)'
;MCIINLDDRIILQIIEVTSPRFTFFQNQLVPIIEILDDKVRRKYADETVAVIDRNDVVHMAHIDIHYGFSVNGVAALHTEILKKTELHHFYQLYPEKFNNKTNGITFRRWLLHCNPLLADQITEWIGDGYKKDAAELKKLEKFVSDEQSLQNLLQIKKENKHQLSEYLKRTQGIELNENSVFDIQIKRLHEYKRQQMNALYVIYKYLEIKSGKLPKTPITVIFGAKAAPAYVIAKDIIHLILQVVCHL
;
A
#
# COMPACT_ATOMS: atom_id res chain seq x y z
N MET A 1 -12.46 7.31 5.34
CA MET A 1 -11.26 8.04 4.87
C MET A 1 -10.97 7.56 3.46
N CYS A 2 -11.36 8.34 2.47
CA CYS A 2 -11.24 7.98 1.07
C CYS A 2 -9.88 8.50 0.57
N ILE A 3 -8.89 7.62 0.42
CA ILE A 3 -7.70 7.93 -0.37
C ILE A 3 -8.10 7.64 -1.80
N ILE A 4 -8.28 8.70 -2.58
CA ILE A 4 -8.66 8.58 -3.99
C ILE A 4 -7.41 8.14 -4.74
N ASN A 5 -7.43 6.89 -5.23
CA ASN A 5 -6.41 6.41 -6.15
C ASN A 5 -6.74 6.98 -7.54
N LEU A 6 -5.78 7.60 -8.21
CA LEU A 6 -5.97 8.20 -9.54
C LEU A 6 -6.50 7.16 -10.56
N ASP A 7 -6.08 5.91 -10.43
CA ASP A 7 -6.55 4.80 -11.29
C ASP A 7 -8.04 4.50 -11.12
N ASP A 8 -8.59 4.64 -9.91
CA ASP A 8 -10.02 4.41 -9.65
C ASP A 8 -10.92 5.46 -10.31
N ARG A 9 -10.43 6.68 -10.55
CA ARG A 9 -11.20 7.73 -11.22
C ARG A 9 -11.28 7.54 -12.73
N ILE A 10 -10.22 7.06 -13.36
CA ILE A 10 -10.19 6.78 -14.81
C ILE A 10 -11.16 5.64 -15.13
N ILE A 11 -11.20 4.60 -14.30
CA ILE A 11 -12.08 3.45 -14.47
C ILE A 11 -13.55 3.82 -14.17
N LEU A 12 -13.82 4.66 -13.18
CA LEU A 12 -15.15 5.19 -12.90
C LEU A 12 -15.68 6.07 -14.05
N GLN A 13 -14.82 6.82 -14.74
CA GLN A 13 -15.19 7.60 -15.91
C GLN A 13 -15.66 6.73 -17.07
N ILE A 14 -15.07 5.56 -17.29
CA ILE A 14 -15.46 4.64 -18.38
C ILE A 14 -16.80 3.94 -18.08
N ILE A 15 -17.14 3.68 -16.83
CA ILE A 15 -18.34 2.92 -16.44
C ILE A 15 -19.56 3.83 -16.22
N GLU A 16 -19.37 5.09 -15.82
CA GLU A 16 -20.46 6.04 -15.54
C GLU A 16 -20.89 6.93 -16.74
N VAL A 17 -20.46 6.60 -17.94
CA VAL A 17 -20.77 7.35 -19.19
C VAL A 17 -22.27 7.58 -19.43
N THR A 18 -23.15 6.94 -18.68
CA THR A 18 -24.62 7.05 -18.82
C THR A 18 -25.32 7.87 -17.72
N SER A 19 -24.59 8.42 -16.75
CA SER A 19 -25.20 9.25 -15.68
C SER A 19 -25.39 10.71 -16.14
N PRO A 20 -26.57 11.33 -15.95
CA PRO A 20 -26.79 12.76 -16.26
C PRO A 20 -25.82 13.71 -15.55
N ARG A 21 -25.33 13.35 -14.36
CA ARG A 21 -24.33 14.11 -13.60
C ARG A 21 -22.96 14.10 -14.29
N PHE A 22 -22.59 12.99 -14.91
CA PHE A 22 -21.32 12.86 -15.62
C PHE A 22 -21.30 13.73 -16.89
N THR A 23 -22.40 13.76 -17.65
CA THR A 23 -22.55 14.61 -18.84
C THR A 23 -22.41 16.10 -18.47
N PHE A 24 -22.93 16.53 -17.31
CA PHE A 24 -22.76 17.89 -16.83
C PHE A 24 -21.28 18.22 -16.55
N PHE A 25 -20.54 17.34 -15.91
CA PHE A 25 -19.11 17.51 -15.66
C PHE A 25 -18.29 17.52 -16.97
N GLN A 26 -18.60 16.64 -17.92
CA GLN A 26 -17.94 16.62 -19.23
C GLN A 26 -18.11 17.95 -19.97
N ASN A 27 -19.35 18.47 -20.05
CA ASN A 27 -19.61 19.72 -20.77
C ASN A 27 -18.94 20.96 -20.16
N GLN A 28 -18.57 20.92 -18.88
CA GLN A 28 -17.89 22.04 -18.23
C GLN A 28 -16.38 21.88 -18.12
N LEU A 29 -15.88 20.67 -17.89
CA LEU A 29 -14.47 20.44 -17.63
C LEU A 29 -13.69 20.13 -18.91
N VAL A 30 -14.27 19.44 -19.89
CA VAL A 30 -13.59 19.10 -21.14
C VAL A 30 -13.09 20.36 -21.86
N PRO A 31 -13.90 21.43 -22.08
CA PRO A 31 -13.40 22.63 -22.72
C PRO A 31 -12.25 23.31 -21.97
N ILE A 32 -12.22 23.19 -20.64
CA ILE A 32 -11.11 23.73 -19.83
C ILE A 32 -9.85 22.89 -20.08
N ILE A 33 -9.98 21.55 -20.10
CA ILE A 33 -8.85 20.64 -20.35
C ILE A 33 -8.30 20.85 -21.75
N GLU A 34 -9.15 21.04 -22.76
CA GLU A 34 -8.76 21.36 -24.14
C GLU A 34 -7.95 22.68 -24.19
N ILE A 35 -8.39 23.72 -23.48
CA ILE A 35 -7.64 24.99 -23.39
C ILE A 35 -6.26 24.77 -22.73
N LEU A 36 -6.18 23.91 -21.72
CA LEU A 36 -4.92 23.59 -21.07
C LEU A 36 -4.01 22.80 -22.01
N ASP A 37 -4.52 21.83 -22.74
CA ASP A 37 -3.76 21.07 -23.74
C ASP A 37 -3.26 21.95 -24.87
N ASP A 38 -4.10 22.82 -25.42
CA ASP A 38 -3.71 23.80 -26.44
C ASP A 38 -2.54 24.69 -25.99
N LYS A 39 -2.55 25.15 -24.75
CA LYS A 39 -1.45 25.94 -24.19
C LYS A 39 -0.16 25.14 -24.11
N VAL A 40 -0.24 23.86 -23.74
CA VAL A 40 0.91 22.95 -23.67
C VAL A 40 1.45 22.72 -25.08
N ARG A 41 0.59 22.37 -26.06
CA ARG A 41 0.99 22.11 -27.45
C ARG A 41 1.62 23.31 -28.15
N ARG A 42 1.16 24.52 -27.87
CA ARG A 42 1.79 25.75 -28.37
C ARG A 42 3.19 25.95 -27.83
N LYS A 43 3.51 25.45 -26.65
CA LYS A 43 4.81 25.60 -26.00
C LYS A 43 5.75 24.44 -26.28
N TYR A 44 5.22 23.24 -26.41
CA TYR A 44 5.96 21.99 -26.58
C TYR A 44 5.38 21.18 -27.72
N ALA A 45 6.22 20.84 -28.71
CA ALA A 45 5.83 20.01 -29.86
C ALA A 45 5.85 18.50 -29.54
N ASP A 46 6.29 18.11 -28.36
CA ASP A 46 6.43 16.71 -27.93
C ASP A 46 5.07 16.14 -27.47
N GLU A 47 4.54 15.21 -28.24
CA GLU A 47 3.29 14.51 -27.94
C GLU A 47 3.33 13.70 -26.64
N THR A 48 4.51 13.28 -26.20
CA THR A 48 4.65 12.49 -24.97
C THR A 48 4.33 13.28 -23.69
N VAL A 49 4.26 14.60 -23.80
CA VAL A 49 3.92 15.50 -22.69
C VAL A 49 2.56 16.18 -22.87
N ALA A 50 1.81 15.84 -23.93
CA ALA A 50 0.48 16.39 -24.18
C ALA A 50 -0.49 16.01 -23.05
N VAL A 51 -1.44 16.90 -22.74
CA VAL A 51 -2.49 16.62 -21.76
C VAL A 51 -3.53 15.66 -22.32
N ILE A 52 -3.89 15.81 -23.59
CA ILE A 52 -4.78 14.90 -24.33
C ILE A 52 -3.92 14.19 -25.38
N ASP A 53 -3.93 12.87 -25.40
CA ASP A 53 -3.18 12.09 -26.39
C ASP A 53 -3.95 11.92 -27.73
N ARG A 54 -3.34 11.22 -28.68
CA ARG A 54 -3.91 10.97 -30.03
C ARG A 54 -5.15 10.07 -30.02
N ASN A 55 -5.45 9.44 -28.88
CA ASN A 55 -6.63 8.59 -28.69
C ASN A 55 -7.72 9.30 -27.87
N ASP A 56 -7.63 10.61 -27.72
CA ASP A 56 -8.52 11.45 -26.91
C ASP A 56 -8.54 11.06 -25.40
N VAL A 57 -7.44 10.45 -24.91
CA VAL A 57 -7.29 10.10 -23.50
C VAL A 57 -6.65 11.26 -22.75
N VAL A 58 -7.30 11.69 -21.68
CA VAL A 58 -6.79 12.76 -20.78
C VAL A 58 -5.82 12.18 -19.76
N HIS A 59 -4.60 12.70 -19.76
CA HIS A 59 -3.55 12.37 -18.79
C HIS A 59 -3.55 13.35 -17.62
N MET A 60 -4.25 13.02 -16.54
CA MET A 60 -4.38 13.90 -15.37
C MET A 60 -3.02 14.25 -14.74
N ALA A 61 -2.09 13.29 -14.67
CA ALA A 61 -0.74 13.54 -14.18
C ALA A 61 0.01 14.59 -15.02
N HIS A 62 -0.23 14.64 -16.33
CA HIS A 62 0.38 15.65 -17.21
C HIS A 62 -0.11 17.07 -16.88
N ILE A 63 -1.42 17.22 -16.58
CA ILE A 63 -1.98 18.49 -16.08
C ILE A 63 -1.26 18.91 -14.80
N ASP A 64 -1.18 17.99 -13.82
CA ASP A 64 -0.56 18.27 -12.54
C ASP A 64 0.90 18.66 -12.68
N ILE A 65 1.65 18.03 -13.58
CA ILE A 65 3.07 18.35 -13.82
C ILE A 65 3.24 19.69 -14.53
N HIS A 66 2.43 19.99 -15.56
CA HIS A 66 2.54 21.26 -16.29
C HIS A 66 2.18 22.46 -15.42
N TYR A 67 1.09 22.36 -14.67
CA TYR A 67 0.49 23.47 -13.95
C TYR A 67 0.79 23.49 -12.44
N GLY A 68 1.26 22.37 -11.87
CA GLY A 68 1.76 22.30 -10.51
C GLY A 68 3.18 22.89 -10.39
N PHE A 69 3.57 23.22 -9.20
CA PHE A 69 4.90 23.80 -8.91
C PHE A 69 5.91 22.76 -8.41
N SER A 70 5.47 21.55 -8.03
CA SER A 70 6.33 20.52 -7.46
C SER A 70 5.84 19.12 -7.84
N VAL A 71 6.79 18.28 -8.25
CA VAL A 71 6.59 16.85 -8.55
C VAL A 71 7.51 16.06 -7.64
N ASN A 72 6.97 15.18 -6.82
CA ASN A 72 7.79 14.41 -5.91
C ASN A 72 7.61 12.90 -6.03
N GLY A 73 8.72 12.20 -5.96
CA GLY A 73 8.74 10.80 -5.61
C GLY A 73 8.55 10.61 -4.10
N VAL A 74 8.14 9.42 -3.69
CA VAL A 74 7.84 9.07 -2.29
C VAL A 74 8.92 8.22 -1.63
N ALA A 75 10.02 7.98 -2.33
CA ALA A 75 11.27 7.37 -1.86
C ALA A 75 12.40 7.78 -2.83
N ALA A 76 13.65 7.74 -2.39
CA ALA A 76 14.80 8.10 -3.24
C ALA A 76 14.81 7.29 -4.55
N LEU A 77 14.72 5.96 -4.47
CA LEU A 77 14.66 5.10 -5.65
C LEU A 77 13.45 5.43 -6.56
N HIS A 78 12.28 5.64 -5.99
CA HIS A 78 11.09 6.01 -6.76
C HIS A 78 11.29 7.33 -7.49
N THR A 79 11.88 8.32 -6.84
CA THR A 79 12.20 9.63 -7.46
C THR A 79 13.14 9.48 -8.64
N GLU A 80 14.17 8.63 -8.53
CA GLU A 80 15.10 8.37 -9.63
C GLU A 80 14.43 7.62 -10.80
N ILE A 81 13.51 6.68 -10.52
CA ILE A 81 12.70 6.02 -11.54
C ILE A 81 11.83 7.04 -12.28
N LEU A 82 11.14 7.94 -11.56
CA LEU A 82 10.35 8.99 -12.19
C LEU A 82 11.19 9.86 -13.14
N LYS A 83 12.38 10.28 -12.72
CA LYS A 83 13.27 11.14 -13.52
C LYS A 83 13.87 10.43 -14.74
N LYS A 84 14.23 9.16 -14.60
CA LYS A 84 15.01 8.43 -15.61
C LYS A 84 14.15 7.65 -16.61
N THR A 85 12.93 7.25 -16.19
CA THR A 85 12.04 6.41 -17.01
C THR A 85 10.66 7.00 -17.14
N GLU A 86 9.81 6.90 -16.12
CA GLU A 86 8.36 7.15 -16.21
C GLU A 86 7.99 8.58 -16.64
N LEU A 87 8.69 9.57 -16.09
CA LEU A 87 8.44 11.00 -16.35
C LEU A 87 9.68 11.68 -16.93
N HIS A 88 10.51 10.94 -17.67
CA HIS A 88 11.77 11.44 -18.19
C HIS A 88 11.60 12.71 -19.05
N HIS A 89 10.62 12.72 -19.97
CA HIS A 89 10.33 13.87 -20.82
C HIS A 89 9.94 15.11 -20.00
N PHE A 90 9.16 14.93 -18.95
CA PHE A 90 8.82 16.01 -18.02
C PHE A 90 10.01 16.48 -17.20
N TYR A 91 10.88 15.56 -16.80
CA TYR A 91 12.11 15.94 -16.10
C TYR A 91 13.05 16.77 -16.97
N GLN A 92 13.10 16.51 -18.27
CA GLN A 92 13.85 17.34 -19.20
C GLN A 92 13.26 18.76 -19.32
N LEU A 93 11.94 18.91 -19.24
CA LEU A 93 11.25 20.21 -19.35
C LEU A 93 11.30 21.01 -18.03
N TYR A 94 11.21 20.34 -16.88
CA TYR A 94 11.04 20.97 -15.56
C TYR A 94 11.90 20.29 -14.49
N PRO A 95 13.24 20.23 -14.66
CA PRO A 95 14.09 19.53 -13.71
C PRO A 95 13.96 20.08 -12.28
N GLU A 96 13.70 21.39 -12.16
CA GLU A 96 13.54 22.08 -10.88
C GLU A 96 12.29 21.70 -10.09
N LYS A 97 11.26 21.18 -10.76
CA LYS A 97 10.04 20.72 -10.08
C LYS A 97 10.24 19.39 -9.35
N PHE A 98 11.20 18.55 -9.81
CA PHE A 98 11.36 17.20 -9.32
C PHE A 98 12.17 17.12 -8.03
N ASN A 99 11.59 16.57 -7.01
CA ASN A 99 12.22 16.38 -5.71
C ASN A 99 11.78 15.08 -5.04
N ASN A 100 12.41 14.75 -3.91
CA ASN A 100 12.05 13.58 -3.13
C ASN A 100 11.39 13.97 -1.81
N LYS A 101 10.26 13.36 -1.50
CA LYS A 101 9.59 13.44 -0.19
C LYS A 101 9.34 12.02 0.29
N THR A 102 10.35 11.41 0.93
CA THR A 102 10.23 10.06 1.46
C THR A 102 9.02 9.94 2.38
N ASN A 103 8.18 8.93 2.12
CA ASN A 103 7.05 8.65 2.97
C ASN A 103 7.50 8.47 4.42
N GLY A 104 6.77 9.10 5.33
CA GLY A 104 6.96 8.95 6.76
C GLY A 104 5.99 7.94 7.36
N ILE A 105 6.33 7.50 8.56
CA ILE A 105 5.47 6.67 9.38
C ILE A 105 5.26 7.36 10.73
N THR A 106 4.01 7.50 11.14
CA THR A 106 3.67 8.09 12.44
C THR A 106 3.73 7.01 13.50
N PHE A 107 4.83 6.92 14.25
CA PHE A 107 4.98 5.89 15.29
C PHE A 107 4.00 6.07 16.46
N ARG A 108 3.47 7.28 16.72
CA ARG A 108 2.36 7.48 17.66
C ARG A 108 1.16 6.61 17.34
N ARG A 109 0.80 6.47 16.06
CA ARG A 109 -0.27 5.56 15.64
C ARG A 109 0.19 4.12 15.63
N TRP A 110 1.29 3.83 14.93
CA TRP A 110 1.69 2.47 14.57
C TRP A 110 2.46 1.75 15.68
N LEU A 111 2.95 2.45 16.68
CA LEU A 111 3.56 1.89 17.87
C LEU A 111 2.71 2.18 19.10
N LEU A 112 2.56 3.46 19.51
CA LEU A 112 1.93 3.80 20.79
C LEU A 112 0.46 3.39 20.86
N HIS A 113 -0.29 3.55 19.76
CA HIS A 113 -1.72 3.19 19.71
C HIS A 113 -1.96 1.73 19.32
N CYS A 114 -1.26 1.22 18.32
CA CYS A 114 -1.50 -0.12 17.78
C CYS A 114 -0.80 -1.23 18.55
N ASN A 115 0.22 -0.92 19.36
CA ASN A 115 0.96 -1.90 20.15
C ASN A 115 1.37 -1.32 21.51
N PRO A 116 0.38 -1.05 22.40
CA PRO A 116 0.65 -0.43 23.69
C PRO A 116 1.59 -1.27 24.57
N LEU A 117 1.48 -2.59 24.57
CA LEU A 117 2.37 -3.47 25.32
C LEU A 117 3.85 -3.27 24.94
N LEU A 118 4.15 -3.16 23.65
CA LEU A 118 5.50 -2.87 23.19
C LEU A 118 5.91 -1.43 23.53
N ALA A 119 5.00 -0.48 23.42
CA ALA A 119 5.28 0.91 23.75
C ALA A 119 5.61 1.10 25.23
N ASP A 120 4.89 0.42 26.12
CA ASP A 120 5.13 0.42 27.56
C ASP A 120 6.48 -0.21 27.90
N GLN A 121 6.81 -1.34 27.29
CA GLN A 121 8.11 -1.99 27.47
C GLN A 121 9.27 -1.12 26.99
N ILE A 122 9.12 -0.43 25.85
CA ILE A 122 10.13 0.53 25.37
C ILE A 122 10.28 1.68 26.36
N THR A 123 9.17 2.21 26.89
CA THR A 123 9.18 3.30 27.87
C THR A 123 9.91 2.88 29.16
N GLU A 124 9.70 1.65 29.61
CA GLU A 124 10.42 1.09 30.76
C GLU A 124 11.93 1.03 30.50
N TRP A 125 12.35 0.62 29.31
CA TRP A 125 13.76 0.44 28.99
C TRP A 125 14.53 1.73 28.72
N ILE A 126 13.93 2.71 28.04
CA ILE A 126 14.66 3.90 27.58
C ILE A 126 14.00 5.24 27.94
N GLY A 127 12.92 5.21 28.75
CA GLY A 127 12.14 6.40 29.06
C GLY A 127 11.20 6.81 27.92
N ASP A 128 10.50 7.91 28.09
CA ASP A 128 9.43 8.37 27.18
C ASP A 128 9.89 9.40 26.14
N GLY A 129 11.16 9.77 26.13
CA GLY A 129 11.73 10.78 25.23
C GLY A 129 11.53 10.43 23.75
N TYR A 130 11.58 9.14 23.38
CA TYR A 130 11.34 8.67 22.01
C TYR A 130 9.96 9.06 21.46
N LYS A 131 8.99 9.35 22.33
CA LYS A 131 7.65 9.80 21.91
C LYS A 131 7.68 11.17 21.24
N LYS A 132 8.73 11.97 21.53
CA LYS A 132 8.98 13.29 20.94
C LYS A 132 10.10 13.25 19.89
N ASP A 133 11.16 12.51 20.18
CA ASP A 133 12.30 12.31 19.29
C ASP A 133 12.53 10.83 19.00
N ALA A 134 12.13 10.39 17.80
CA ALA A 134 12.27 9.00 17.37
C ALA A 134 13.73 8.51 17.32
N ALA A 135 14.72 9.41 17.23
CA ALA A 135 16.13 9.03 17.24
C ALA A 135 16.54 8.36 18.56
N GLU A 136 15.83 8.64 19.66
CA GLU A 136 16.07 7.99 20.94
C GLU A 136 15.81 6.48 20.95
N LEU A 137 15.01 5.96 20.00
CA LEU A 137 14.83 4.51 19.82
C LEU A 137 16.15 3.77 19.57
N LYS A 138 17.20 4.47 19.11
CA LYS A 138 18.54 3.89 18.98
C LYS A 138 19.10 3.38 20.32
N LYS A 139 18.65 3.92 21.45
CA LYS A 139 19.02 3.44 22.79
C LYS A 139 18.64 1.97 23.02
N LEU A 140 17.71 1.41 22.22
CA LEU A 140 17.34 0.00 22.30
C LEU A 140 18.45 -0.95 21.84
N GLU A 141 19.45 -0.48 21.09
CA GLU A 141 20.59 -1.30 20.63
C GLU A 141 21.32 -2.00 21.78
N LYS A 142 21.34 -1.41 22.97
CA LYS A 142 21.95 -2.01 24.15
C LYS A 142 21.28 -3.31 24.65
N PHE A 143 20.04 -3.57 24.23
CA PHE A 143 19.28 -4.76 24.64
C PHE A 143 19.30 -5.88 23.59
N VAL A 144 19.96 -5.69 22.45
CA VAL A 144 19.94 -6.66 21.33
C VAL A 144 20.47 -8.03 21.72
N SER A 145 21.40 -8.11 22.66
CA SER A 145 21.99 -9.36 23.15
C SER A 145 21.54 -9.74 24.58
N ASP A 146 20.59 -9.00 25.16
CA ASP A 146 20.07 -9.30 26.49
C ASP A 146 18.94 -10.34 26.39
N GLU A 147 19.19 -11.54 26.90
CA GLU A 147 18.26 -12.67 26.83
C GLU A 147 16.91 -12.36 27.48
N GLN A 148 16.91 -11.67 28.63
CA GLN A 148 15.67 -11.33 29.32
C GLN A 148 14.81 -10.35 28.48
N SER A 149 15.44 -9.35 27.85
CA SER A 149 14.76 -8.42 26.98
C SER A 149 14.17 -9.11 25.74
N LEU A 150 14.90 -10.08 25.17
CA LEU A 150 14.39 -10.87 24.04
C LEU A 150 13.19 -11.73 24.46
N GLN A 151 13.21 -12.33 25.64
CA GLN A 151 12.08 -13.10 26.17
C GLN A 151 10.84 -12.19 26.42
N ASN A 152 11.04 -10.98 26.94
CA ASN A 152 9.96 -10.01 27.11
C ASN A 152 9.30 -9.65 25.76
N LEU A 153 10.09 -9.44 24.70
CA LEU A 153 9.55 -9.18 23.36
C LEU A 153 8.76 -10.37 22.82
N LEU A 154 9.21 -11.60 23.04
CA LEU A 154 8.49 -12.80 22.64
C LEU A 154 7.16 -12.93 23.41
N GLN A 155 7.16 -12.61 24.70
CA GLN A 155 5.92 -12.62 25.50
C GLN A 155 4.92 -11.58 25.04
N ILE A 156 5.35 -10.34 24.73
CA ILE A 156 4.49 -9.30 24.16
C ILE A 156 3.89 -9.77 22.83
N LYS A 157 4.69 -10.39 21.97
CA LYS A 157 4.21 -10.92 20.70
C LYS A 157 3.17 -12.04 20.89
N LYS A 158 3.38 -12.91 21.87
CA LYS A 158 2.45 -13.98 22.25
C LYS A 158 1.12 -13.39 22.73
N GLU A 159 1.18 -12.40 23.61
CA GLU A 159 -0.02 -11.71 24.10
C GLU A 159 -0.81 -11.03 22.99
N ASN A 160 -0.15 -10.34 22.07
CA ASN A 160 -0.82 -9.73 20.90
C ASN A 160 -1.48 -10.78 20.00
N LYS A 161 -0.89 -11.96 19.84
CA LYS A 161 -1.52 -13.07 19.10
C LYS A 161 -2.75 -13.60 19.83
N HIS A 162 -2.67 -13.74 21.15
CA HIS A 162 -3.79 -14.15 21.97
C HIS A 162 -4.97 -13.18 21.85
N GLN A 163 -4.72 -11.87 21.96
CA GLN A 163 -5.76 -10.85 21.79
C GLN A 163 -6.42 -10.91 20.40
N LEU A 164 -5.65 -11.14 19.35
CA LEU A 164 -6.20 -11.32 18.00
C LEU A 164 -7.04 -12.60 17.90
N SER A 165 -6.57 -13.71 18.49
CA SER A 165 -7.27 -14.98 18.52
C SER A 165 -8.63 -14.84 19.21
N GLU A 166 -8.66 -14.26 20.40
CA GLU A 166 -9.88 -14.01 21.15
C GLU A 166 -10.85 -13.05 20.41
N TYR A 167 -10.31 -12.02 19.76
CA TYR A 167 -11.11 -11.12 18.94
C TYR A 167 -11.80 -11.86 17.79
N LEU A 168 -11.07 -12.68 17.02
CA LEU A 168 -11.62 -13.42 15.88
C LEU A 168 -12.59 -14.52 16.34
N LYS A 169 -12.30 -15.21 17.44
CA LYS A 169 -13.22 -16.18 18.05
C LYS A 169 -14.56 -15.53 18.41
N ARG A 170 -14.51 -14.38 19.08
CA ARG A 170 -15.71 -13.65 19.51
C ARG A 170 -16.51 -13.06 18.35
N THR A 171 -15.86 -12.51 17.33
CA THR A 171 -16.52 -11.75 16.26
C THR A 171 -16.88 -12.59 15.04
N GLN A 172 -16.15 -13.66 14.79
CA GLN A 172 -16.27 -14.47 13.57
C GLN A 172 -16.37 -15.98 13.83
N GLY A 173 -16.21 -16.42 15.08
CA GLY A 173 -16.20 -17.85 15.44
C GLY A 173 -14.96 -18.61 14.96
N ILE A 174 -13.87 -17.87 14.60
CA ILE A 174 -12.64 -18.46 14.07
C ILE A 174 -11.64 -18.65 15.21
N GLU A 175 -11.17 -19.89 15.39
CA GLU A 175 -10.09 -20.22 16.33
C GLU A 175 -8.75 -20.24 15.62
N LEU A 176 -7.75 -19.55 16.18
CA LEU A 176 -6.40 -19.53 15.66
C LEU A 176 -5.45 -20.36 16.53
N ASN A 177 -4.47 -21.00 15.91
CA ASN A 177 -3.35 -21.61 16.62
C ASN A 177 -2.32 -20.54 16.98
N GLU A 178 -2.35 -20.05 18.20
CA GLU A 178 -1.46 -18.99 18.71
C GLU A 178 0.03 -19.37 18.69
N ASN A 179 0.35 -20.66 18.66
CA ASN A 179 1.72 -21.17 18.56
C ASN A 179 2.23 -21.25 17.12
N SER A 180 1.40 -20.93 16.13
CA SER A 180 1.81 -20.89 14.73
C SER A 180 2.57 -19.61 14.37
N VAL A 181 3.30 -19.63 13.27
CA VAL A 181 3.77 -18.40 12.62
C VAL A 181 2.59 -17.69 11.96
N PHE A 182 2.33 -16.44 12.30
CA PHE A 182 1.30 -15.65 11.63
C PHE A 182 1.90 -14.94 10.42
N ASP A 183 1.48 -15.37 9.24
CA ASP A 183 1.75 -14.69 7.96
C ASP A 183 0.56 -13.81 7.63
N ILE A 184 0.71 -12.50 7.79
CA ILE A 184 -0.40 -11.54 7.70
C ILE A 184 -0.19 -10.61 6.52
N GLN A 185 -1.09 -10.66 5.54
CA GLN A 185 -1.11 -9.73 4.42
C GLN A 185 -2.44 -8.97 4.38
N ILE A 186 -2.48 -7.81 5.04
CA ILE A 186 -3.66 -6.94 5.15
C ILE A 186 -3.39 -5.66 4.36
N LYS A 187 -3.84 -5.63 3.10
CA LYS A 187 -3.65 -4.52 2.15
C LYS A 187 -4.82 -4.50 1.16
N ARG A 188 -5.15 -3.32 0.57
CA ARG A 188 -5.98 -3.30 -0.64
C ARG A 188 -5.38 -4.22 -1.68
N LEU A 189 -6.21 -5.00 -2.35
CA LEU A 189 -5.74 -5.91 -3.37
C LEU A 189 -5.28 -5.13 -4.60
N HIS A 190 -4.08 -5.46 -5.07
CA HIS A 190 -3.50 -4.88 -6.26
C HIS A 190 -2.38 -5.80 -6.77
N GLU A 191 -2.21 -5.91 -8.10
CA GLU A 191 -1.22 -6.82 -8.69
C GLU A 191 0.19 -6.58 -8.15
N TYR A 192 0.65 -5.31 -8.05
CA TYR A 192 1.99 -5.00 -7.56
C TYR A 192 2.19 -5.31 -6.06
N LYS A 193 1.12 -5.50 -5.28
CA LYS A 193 1.21 -5.90 -3.86
C LYS A 193 1.38 -7.41 -3.68
N ARG A 194 1.28 -8.17 -4.77
CA ARG A 194 1.66 -9.58 -4.85
C ARG A 194 0.85 -10.54 -3.98
N GLN A 195 -0.44 -10.24 -3.71
CA GLN A 195 -1.31 -11.18 -3.00
C GLN A 195 -1.45 -12.50 -3.76
N GLN A 196 -1.47 -12.45 -5.09
CA GLN A 196 -1.47 -13.65 -5.93
C GLN A 196 -0.24 -14.54 -5.68
N MET A 197 0.96 -13.94 -5.59
CA MET A 197 2.17 -14.70 -5.28
C MET A 197 2.10 -15.35 -3.90
N ASN A 198 1.53 -14.66 -2.91
CA ASN A 198 1.34 -15.24 -1.58
C ASN A 198 0.33 -16.41 -1.61
N ALA A 199 -0.76 -16.29 -2.35
CA ALA A 199 -1.71 -17.40 -2.54
C ALA A 199 -1.04 -18.62 -3.20
N LEU A 200 -0.23 -18.42 -4.23
CA LEU A 200 0.55 -19.48 -4.86
C LEU A 200 1.58 -20.10 -3.89
N TYR A 201 2.20 -19.30 -3.04
CA TYR A 201 3.08 -19.80 -1.99
C TYR A 201 2.34 -20.68 -0.97
N VAL A 202 1.12 -20.30 -0.59
CA VAL A 202 0.26 -21.12 0.29
C VAL A 202 -0.03 -22.47 -0.37
N ILE A 203 -0.42 -22.48 -1.65
CA ILE A 203 -0.62 -23.73 -2.42
C ILE A 203 0.65 -24.57 -2.46
N TYR A 204 1.80 -23.95 -2.72
CA TYR A 204 3.08 -24.64 -2.71
C TYR A 204 3.37 -25.29 -1.35
N LYS A 205 3.15 -24.57 -0.25
CA LYS A 205 3.33 -25.11 1.11
C LYS A 205 2.36 -26.25 1.41
N TYR A 206 1.13 -26.15 0.98
CA TYR A 206 0.17 -27.25 1.09
C TYR A 206 0.64 -28.51 0.37
N LEU A 207 1.14 -28.39 -0.86
CA LEU A 207 1.68 -29.50 -1.63
C LEU A 207 2.93 -30.12 -0.96
N GLU A 208 3.81 -29.30 -0.36
CA GLU A 208 4.92 -29.81 0.45
C GLU A 208 4.43 -30.65 1.64
N ILE A 209 3.42 -30.14 2.38
CA ILE A 209 2.82 -30.86 3.51
C ILE A 209 2.19 -32.19 3.03
N LYS A 210 1.45 -32.16 1.91
CA LYS A 210 0.88 -33.37 1.29
C LYS A 210 1.95 -34.39 0.89
N SER A 211 3.15 -33.94 0.53
CA SER A 211 4.28 -34.82 0.22
C SER A 211 5.06 -35.30 1.45
N GLY A 212 4.61 -34.98 2.66
CA GLY A 212 5.24 -35.37 3.92
C GLY A 212 6.30 -34.39 4.44
N LYS A 213 6.51 -33.25 3.78
CA LYS A 213 7.44 -32.20 4.25
C LYS A 213 6.75 -31.23 5.22
N LEU A 214 6.64 -31.64 6.47
CA LEU A 214 6.00 -30.82 7.49
C LEU A 214 6.89 -29.62 7.91
N PRO A 215 6.31 -28.42 8.07
CA PRO A 215 7.01 -27.29 8.66
C PRO A 215 7.30 -27.55 10.13
N LYS A 216 8.45 -27.06 10.64
CA LYS A 216 8.81 -27.19 12.07
C LYS A 216 7.80 -26.53 13.00
N THR A 217 7.21 -25.43 12.55
CA THR A 217 6.18 -24.67 13.27
C THR A 217 4.97 -24.51 12.36
N PRO A 218 3.75 -24.73 12.84
CA PRO A 218 2.55 -24.48 12.04
C PRO A 218 2.52 -23.04 11.51
N ILE A 219 1.86 -22.81 10.39
CA ILE A 219 1.72 -21.50 9.77
C ILE A 219 0.24 -21.16 9.68
N THR A 220 -0.13 -19.99 10.19
CA THR A 220 -1.46 -19.41 10.02
C THR A 220 -1.36 -18.24 9.04
N VAL A 221 -2.05 -18.35 7.91
CA VAL A 221 -2.05 -17.28 6.89
C VAL A 221 -3.34 -16.47 7.01
N ILE A 222 -3.20 -15.15 7.08
CA ILE A 222 -4.32 -14.21 7.22
C ILE A 222 -4.30 -13.22 6.06
N PHE A 223 -5.30 -13.30 5.19
CA PHE A 223 -5.53 -12.30 4.15
C PHE A 223 -6.61 -11.32 4.59
N GLY A 224 -6.33 -10.02 4.42
CA GLY A 224 -7.31 -8.96 4.57
C GLY A 224 -7.20 -8.01 3.37
N ALA A 225 -8.24 -7.96 2.53
CA ALA A 225 -8.21 -7.18 1.32
C ALA A 225 -9.60 -6.67 0.93
N LYS A 226 -9.62 -5.69 0.03
CA LYS A 226 -10.76 -5.29 -0.78
C LYS A 226 -10.28 -4.79 -2.13
N ALA A 227 -11.13 -4.89 -3.14
CA ALA A 227 -10.88 -4.41 -4.49
C ALA A 227 -11.93 -3.37 -4.90
N ALA A 228 -11.58 -2.49 -5.83
CA ALA A 228 -12.55 -1.62 -6.49
C ALA A 228 -13.53 -2.49 -7.33
N PRO A 229 -14.81 -2.12 -7.43
CA PRO A 229 -15.82 -2.92 -8.15
C PRO A 229 -15.46 -3.21 -9.61
N ALA A 230 -14.81 -2.27 -10.28
CA ALA A 230 -14.40 -2.38 -11.68
C ALA A 230 -13.05 -3.10 -11.90
N TYR A 231 -12.29 -3.37 -10.85
CA TYR A 231 -10.98 -4.00 -10.96
C TYR A 231 -11.10 -5.52 -11.04
N VAL A 232 -11.32 -6.04 -12.25
CA VAL A 232 -11.64 -7.45 -12.52
C VAL A 232 -10.54 -8.37 -12.01
N ILE A 233 -9.28 -8.18 -12.42
CA ILE A 233 -8.13 -8.98 -11.97
C ILE A 233 -8.00 -9.04 -10.44
N ALA A 234 -8.26 -7.93 -9.75
CA ALA A 234 -8.22 -7.92 -8.29
C ALA A 234 -9.32 -8.82 -7.70
N LYS A 235 -10.50 -8.85 -8.30
CA LYS A 235 -11.60 -9.75 -7.88
C LYS A 235 -11.27 -11.22 -8.17
N ASP A 236 -10.60 -11.50 -9.29
CA ASP A 236 -10.15 -12.85 -9.63
C ASP A 236 -9.11 -13.36 -8.63
N ILE A 237 -8.20 -12.49 -8.18
CA ILE A 237 -7.24 -12.83 -7.12
C ILE A 237 -7.95 -13.09 -5.78
N ILE A 238 -8.98 -12.30 -5.42
CA ILE A 238 -9.80 -12.57 -4.23
C ILE A 238 -10.48 -13.93 -4.37
N HIS A 239 -11.04 -14.23 -5.52
CA HIS A 239 -11.67 -15.52 -5.78
C HIS A 239 -10.68 -16.67 -5.64
N LEU A 240 -9.47 -16.55 -6.20
CA LEU A 240 -8.40 -17.52 -6.01
C LEU A 240 -8.09 -17.76 -4.53
N ILE A 241 -7.92 -16.69 -3.73
CA ILE A 241 -7.63 -16.80 -2.29
C ILE A 241 -8.77 -17.52 -1.57
N LEU A 242 -10.02 -17.19 -1.86
CA LEU A 242 -11.18 -17.85 -1.25
C LEU A 242 -11.24 -19.34 -1.61
N GLN A 243 -10.95 -19.70 -2.88
CA GLN A 243 -10.90 -21.12 -3.28
C GLN A 243 -9.77 -21.87 -2.56
N VAL A 244 -8.61 -21.26 -2.40
CA VAL A 244 -7.50 -21.84 -1.62
C VAL A 244 -7.94 -22.11 -0.18
N VAL A 245 -8.62 -21.16 0.48
CA VAL A 245 -9.11 -21.34 1.86
C VAL A 245 -10.17 -22.44 1.98
N CYS A 246 -11.04 -22.58 0.96
CA CYS A 246 -12.11 -23.61 0.98
C CYS A 246 -11.60 -25.03 0.72
N HIS A 247 -10.42 -25.19 0.11
CA HIS A 247 -9.90 -26.50 -0.32
C HIS A 247 -8.65 -26.98 0.45
N LEU A 248 -8.12 -26.15 1.38
CA LEU A 248 -7.05 -26.54 2.30
C LEU A 248 -7.56 -26.99 3.65
#